data_446d823484b90e4de4d81fa017b5c6a2
#
_entry.id   446d823484b90e4de4d81fa017b5c6a2
#
_cell.length_a   1.000
_cell.length_b   1.000
_cell.length_c   1.000
_cell.angle_alpha   90.00
_cell.angle_beta   90.00
_cell.angle_gamma   90.00
#
_symmetry.space_group_name_H-M   'P 1'
#
loop_
_entity.id
_entity.type
_entity.pdbx_description
1 polymer ?
#
loop_
_entity_poly.entity_id
_entity_poly.type
_entity_poly.pdbx_seq_one_letter_code
_entity_poly.pdbx_strand_id
1 'polypeptide(L)'
;GLKTAWQRIAPQGKISSKVVSQDKKQTRLWWNAFWQRSFIETIGETENKENSKVEKETGNKEKSDAKDALKEITRNYTLFRYMLGCNAYGSVPTKFNGGLFTFDPCHIDEKQAFTPDYRKWGGGTMTAQNQRLVYWPMLKSGDFDMMPSQFNFYNRMLKNAELRSHVYWLSLIHI
;
A
#
# COMPACT_ATOMS: atom_id res chain seq x y z
N GLY A 1 -21.59 4.06 4.80
CA GLY A 1 -20.38 4.46 5.51
C GLY A 1 -20.27 3.84 6.91
N LEU A 2 -19.45 4.44 7.78
CA LEU A 2 -19.19 3.93 9.15
C LEU A 2 -20.46 3.71 9.96
N LYS A 3 -21.44 4.61 9.89
CA LYS A 3 -22.73 4.48 10.58
C LYS A 3 -23.47 3.21 10.16
N THR A 4 -23.50 2.90 8.88
CA THR A 4 -24.17 1.71 8.34
C THR A 4 -23.46 0.43 8.77
N ALA A 5 -22.13 0.44 8.77
CA ALA A 5 -21.32 -0.70 9.24
C ALA A 5 -21.54 -0.93 10.75
N TRP A 6 -21.59 0.13 11.54
CA TRP A 6 -21.86 0.03 12.96
C TRP A 6 -23.26 -0.51 13.24
N GLN A 7 -24.30 -0.03 12.56
CA GLN A 7 -25.67 -0.52 12.69
C GLN A 7 -25.80 -2.01 12.36
N ARG A 8 -24.98 -2.53 11.43
CA ARG A 8 -24.92 -3.96 11.10
C ARG A 8 -24.27 -4.79 12.20
N ILE A 9 -23.17 -4.31 12.78
CA ILE A 9 -22.39 -5.01 13.80
C ILE A 9 -23.06 -4.94 15.18
N ALA A 10 -23.67 -3.80 15.48
CA ALA A 10 -24.29 -3.52 16.77
C ALA A 10 -25.74 -3.04 16.59
N PRO A 11 -26.64 -3.91 16.11
CA PRO A 11 -28.07 -3.57 16.05
C PRO A 11 -28.57 -3.25 17.45
N GLN A 12 -29.30 -2.14 17.59
CA GLN A 12 -29.79 -1.65 18.89
C GLN A 12 -28.69 -1.39 19.95
N GLY A 13 -27.47 -1.07 19.50
CA GLY A 13 -26.34 -0.77 20.38
C GLY A 13 -25.65 -1.99 21.00
N LYS A 14 -26.10 -3.22 20.71
CA LYS A 14 -25.47 -4.46 21.19
C LYS A 14 -24.68 -5.12 20.08
N ILE A 15 -23.41 -5.44 20.34
CA ILE A 15 -22.53 -6.12 19.39
C ILE A 15 -23.02 -7.55 19.17
N SER A 16 -23.26 -7.89 17.90
CA SER A 16 -23.66 -9.26 17.52
C SER A 16 -22.42 -10.15 17.35
N SER A 17 -22.19 -11.08 18.25
CA SER A 17 -21.08 -12.05 18.16
C SER A 17 -21.12 -12.89 16.89
N LYS A 18 -22.32 -13.22 16.40
CA LYS A 18 -22.51 -13.94 15.13
C LYS A 18 -21.99 -13.15 13.94
N VAL A 19 -22.36 -11.86 13.85
CA VAL A 19 -21.90 -10.97 12.77
C VAL A 19 -20.39 -10.80 12.83
N VAL A 20 -19.83 -10.57 14.01
CA VAL A 20 -18.38 -10.42 14.20
C VAL A 20 -17.63 -11.69 13.77
N SER A 21 -18.13 -12.87 14.14
CA SER A 21 -17.50 -14.14 13.76
C SER A 21 -17.56 -14.38 12.25
N GLN A 22 -18.67 -14.03 11.61
CA GLN A 22 -18.81 -14.10 10.17
C GLN A 22 -17.86 -13.13 9.45
N ASP A 23 -17.75 -11.90 9.91
CA ASP A 23 -16.84 -10.89 9.35
C ASP A 23 -15.38 -11.32 9.50
N LYS A 24 -14.99 -11.86 10.65
CA LYS A 24 -13.65 -12.43 10.84
C LYS A 24 -13.34 -13.54 9.85
N LYS A 25 -14.30 -14.43 9.61
CA LYS A 25 -14.16 -15.51 8.62
C LYS A 25 -13.98 -14.95 7.21
N GLN A 26 -14.81 -13.99 6.79
CA GLN A 26 -14.71 -13.36 5.48
C GLN A 26 -13.41 -12.59 5.31
N THR A 27 -13.00 -11.83 6.30
CA THR A 27 -11.72 -11.11 6.31
C THR A 27 -10.53 -12.06 6.14
N ARG A 28 -10.56 -13.21 6.85
CA ARG A 28 -9.50 -14.21 6.71
C ARG A 28 -9.47 -14.83 5.31
N LEU A 29 -10.63 -15.17 4.75
CA LEU A 29 -10.73 -15.72 3.39
C LEU A 29 -10.22 -14.72 2.36
N TRP A 30 -10.58 -13.45 2.51
CA TRP A 30 -10.10 -12.39 1.63
C TRP A 30 -8.57 -12.23 1.70
N TRP A 31 -7.99 -12.16 2.90
CA TRP A 31 -6.53 -12.06 3.05
C TRP A 31 -5.80 -13.30 2.52
N ASN A 32 -6.35 -14.49 2.72
CA ASN A 32 -5.76 -15.69 2.14
C ASN A 32 -5.71 -15.63 0.61
N ALA A 33 -6.83 -15.26 -0.02
CA ALA A 33 -6.88 -15.10 -1.47
C ALA A 33 -5.94 -13.98 -1.97
N PHE A 34 -5.85 -12.88 -1.23
CA PHE A 34 -4.95 -11.78 -1.54
C PHE A 34 -3.46 -12.20 -1.52
N TRP A 35 -3.03 -12.90 -0.48
CA TRP A 35 -1.65 -13.35 -0.35
C TRP A 35 -1.26 -14.43 -1.37
N GLN A 36 -2.22 -15.21 -1.86
CA GLN A 36 -1.97 -16.21 -2.90
C GLN A 36 -1.73 -15.60 -4.29
N ARG A 37 -2.09 -14.35 -4.52
CA ARG A 37 -1.92 -13.70 -5.84
C ARG A 37 -0.46 -13.42 -6.17
N SER A 38 0.31 -12.98 -5.20
CA SER A 38 1.71 -12.60 -5.39
C SER A 38 2.47 -12.61 -4.07
N PHE A 39 3.68 -13.12 -4.11
CA PHE A 39 4.62 -13.07 -3.00
C PHE A 39 6.04 -13.04 -3.54
N ILE A 40 6.97 -12.56 -2.75
CA ILE A 40 8.39 -12.67 -2.99
C ILE A 40 8.98 -13.43 -1.81
N GLU A 41 9.63 -14.54 -2.11
CA GLU A 41 10.41 -15.30 -1.17
C GLU A 41 11.87 -15.32 -1.65
N THR A 42 12.75 -14.89 -0.78
CA THR A 42 14.18 -14.92 -1.05
C THR A 42 14.78 -16.18 -0.45
N ILE A 43 15.32 -17.03 -1.31
CA ILE A 43 15.98 -18.28 -0.92
C ILE A 43 17.48 -17.97 -0.84
N GLY A 44 18.04 -17.99 0.38
CA GLY A 44 19.48 -17.98 0.54
C GLY A 44 20.07 -19.29 0.01
N GLU A 45 21.26 -19.24 -0.59
CA GLU A 45 21.96 -20.45 -0.99
C GLU A 45 22.09 -21.39 0.22
N THR A 46 21.50 -22.57 0.09
CA THR A 46 21.76 -23.67 1.02
C THR A 46 23.23 -24.05 0.86
N GLU A 47 24.03 -23.85 1.88
CA GLU A 47 25.42 -24.30 1.89
C GLU A 47 25.48 -25.78 1.49
N ASN A 48 26.00 -26.07 0.29
CA ASN A 48 26.46 -27.40 -0.03
C ASN A 48 27.61 -27.70 0.91
N LYS A 49 27.41 -28.58 1.88
CA LYS A 49 28.30 -28.93 2.98
C LYS A 49 29.60 -29.60 2.56
N GLU A 50 29.90 -29.71 1.26
CA GLU A 50 31.00 -30.56 0.82
C GLU A 50 32.33 -29.87 0.55
N ASN A 51 32.46 -28.54 0.52
CA ASN A 51 33.73 -27.89 0.14
C ASN A 51 34.13 -26.63 0.91
N SER A 52 34.01 -26.54 2.23
CA SER A 52 34.65 -25.43 2.93
C SER A 52 35.35 -25.80 4.21
N LYS A 53 36.64 -26.11 4.06
CA LYS A 53 37.59 -26.20 5.19
C LYS A 53 38.58 -25.04 5.29
N VAL A 54 38.54 -24.03 4.44
CA VAL A 54 39.51 -22.94 4.43
C VAL A 54 38.82 -21.63 4.09
N GLU A 55 38.08 -20.98 5.01
CA GLU A 55 37.78 -19.54 5.00
C GLU A 55 36.85 -19.20 6.19
N LYS A 56 37.42 -19.16 7.39
CA LYS A 56 36.60 -19.22 8.61
C LYS A 56 36.37 -17.89 9.36
N GLU A 57 36.89 -16.75 8.97
CA GLU A 57 36.69 -15.55 9.84
C GLU A 57 36.15 -14.29 9.16
N THR A 58 36.37 -14.03 7.90
CA THR A 58 35.82 -12.84 7.20
C THR A 58 34.48 -13.13 6.47
N GLY A 59 34.27 -14.34 6.01
CA GLY A 59 33.08 -14.74 5.25
C GLY A 59 31.79 -14.84 6.05
N ASN A 60 31.83 -14.95 7.36
CA ASN A 60 30.63 -15.13 8.18
C ASN A 60 29.80 -13.84 8.35
N LYS A 61 30.44 -12.68 8.40
CA LYS A 61 29.75 -11.40 8.56
C LYS A 61 29.07 -10.98 7.27
N GLU A 62 29.75 -11.04 6.14
CA GLU A 62 29.19 -10.71 4.83
C GLU A 62 28.01 -11.64 4.44
N LYS A 63 28.11 -12.92 4.75
CA LYS A 63 27.03 -13.90 4.53
C LYS A 63 25.83 -13.63 5.45
N SER A 64 26.07 -13.22 6.69
CA SER A 64 25.01 -12.82 7.62
C SER A 64 24.28 -11.57 7.11
N ASP A 65 25.03 -10.54 6.72
CA ASP A 65 24.50 -9.28 6.23
C ASP A 65 23.69 -9.48 4.93
N ALA A 66 24.17 -10.32 4.02
CA ALA A 66 23.43 -10.68 2.80
C ALA A 66 22.14 -11.44 3.10
N LYS A 67 22.14 -12.37 4.04
CA LYS A 67 20.92 -13.10 4.46
C LYS A 67 19.91 -12.19 5.11
N ASP A 68 20.34 -11.22 5.89
CA ASP A 68 19.46 -10.27 6.54
C ASP A 68 18.90 -9.27 5.52
N ALA A 69 19.69 -8.83 4.54
CA ALA A 69 19.21 -8.02 3.42
C ALA A 69 18.12 -8.74 2.60
N LEU A 70 18.28 -10.04 2.33
CA LEU A 70 17.27 -10.85 1.64
C LEU A 70 15.95 -10.94 2.43
N LYS A 71 16.05 -11.16 3.74
CA LYS A 71 14.85 -11.16 4.61
C LYS A 71 14.15 -9.79 4.61
N GLU A 72 14.91 -8.70 4.57
CA GLU A 72 14.36 -7.35 4.50
C GLU A 72 13.59 -7.11 3.19
N ILE A 73 14.07 -7.61 2.06
CA ILE A 73 13.36 -7.52 0.78
C ILE A 73 11.98 -8.18 0.89
N THR A 74 11.94 -9.42 1.36
CA THR A 74 10.70 -10.17 1.57
C THR A 74 9.76 -9.43 2.52
N ARG A 75 10.29 -8.96 3.64
CA ARG A 75 9.51 -8.20 4.63
C ARG A 75 8.95 -6.92 4.05
N ASN A 76 9.77 -6.14 3.37
CA ASN A 76 9.36 -4.84 2.82
C ASN A 76 8.33 -5.01 1.72
N TYR A 77 8.45 -6.02 0.85
CA TYR A 77 7.43 -6.35 -0.13
C TYR A 77 6.11 -6.74 0.52
N THR A 78 6.15 -7.60 1.53
CA THR A 78 4.96 -8.03 2.28
C THR A 78 4.26 -6.84 2.95
N LEU A 79 5.01 -5.99 3.64
CA LEU A 79 4.48 -4.80 4.29
C LEU A 79 3.89 -3.81 3.28
N PHE A 80 4.56 -3.60 2.14
CA PHE A 80 4.05 -2.73 1.08
C PHE A 80 2.72 -3.25 0.53
N ARG A 81 2.61 -4.54 0.20
CA ARG A 81 1.36 -5.14 -0.24
C ARG A 81 0.26 -5.09 0.82
N TYR A 82 0.61 -5.33 2.07
CA TYR A 82 -0.34 -5.18 3.18
C TYR A 82 -0.92 -3.76 3.24
N MET A 83 -0.07 -2.76 3.14
CA MET A 83 -0.48 -1.36 3.13
C MET A 83 -1.39 -1.04 1.94
N LEU A 84 -1.10 -1.56 0.75
CA LEU A 84 -1.98 -1.45 -0.42
C LEU A 84 -3.34 -2.09 -0.14
N GLY A 85 -3.37 -3.32 0.36
CA GLY A 85 -4.60 -4.03 0.69
C GLY A 85 -5.48 -3.29 1.71
N CYS A 86 -4.87 -2.58 2.65
CA CYS A 86 -5.60 -1.78 3.63
C CYS A 86 -6.17 -0.47 3.07
N ASN A 87 -5.59 0.10 2.01
CA ASN A 87 -5.90 1.47 1.57
C ASN A 87 -6.53 1.58 0.19
N ALA A 88 -6.39 0.58 -0.67
CA ALA A 88 -6.72 0.75 -2.09
C ALA A 88 -8.21 0.66 -2.43
N TYR A 89 -9.05 0.20 -1.51
CA TYR A 89 -10.50 -0.03 -1.75
C TYR A 89 -11.35 1.15 -1.28
N GLY A 90 -11.10 2.32 -1.81
CA GLY A 90 -11.87 3.51 -1.49
C GLY A 90 -12.61 4.06 -2.71
N SER A 91 -13.36 5.14 -2.49
CA SER A 91 -13.94 5.96 -3.56
C SER A 91 -12.96 6.99 -4.13
N VAL A 92 -11.82 7.15 -3.48
CA VAL A 92 -10.73 8.07 -3.86
C VAL A 92 -9.41 7.32 -3.89
N PRO A 93 -8.42 7.78 -4.67
CA PRO A 93 -7.11 7.15 -4.72
C PRO A 93 -6.41 7.18 -3.37
N THR A 94 -5.56 6.18 -3.13
CA THR A 94 -4.62 6.21 -2.02
C THR A 94 -3.67 7.39 -2.21
N LYS A 95 -3.52 8.24 -1.19
CA LYS A 95 -2.63 9.39 -1.25
C LYS A 95 -1.17 8.91 -1.23
N PHE A 96 -0.39 9.39 -2.19
CA PHE A 96 1.05 9.30 -2.09
C PHE A 96 1.59 10.42 -1.19
N ASN A 97 2.29 10.06 -0.14
CA ASN A 97 2.91 11.02 0.78
C ASN A 97 4.38 10.65 1.08
N GLY A 98 5.15 10.29 0.04
CA GLY A 98 6.51 9.74 0.16
C GLY A 98 6.56 8.32 0.68
N GLY A 99 5.41 7.70 0.84
CA GLY A 99 5.12 6.34 1.27
C GLY A 99 3.61 6.18 1.26
N LEU A 100 3.11 4.97 1.46
CA LEU A 100 1.68 4.69 1.45
C LEU A 100 0.98 5.17 2.72
N PHE A 101 1.68 5.20 3.83
CA PHE A 101 1.21 5.73 5.09
C PHE A 101 2.07 6.90 5.54
N THR A 102 1.42 7.87 6.16
CA THR A 102 2.13 8.81 7.02
C THR A 102 2.52 8.10 8.31
N PHE A 103 3.68 8.39 8.81
CA PHE A 103 4.13 7.96 10.11
C PHE A 103 4.30 9.18 11.02
N ASP A 104 4.31 8.94 12.32
CA ASP A 104 4.49 10.01 13.29
C ASP A 104 5.90 10.60 13.14
N PRO A 105 6.02 11.91 12.91
CA PRO A 105 7.31 12.58 12.74
C PRO A 105 8.23 12.45 13.97
N CYS A 106 7.73 12.18 15.16
CA CYS A 106 8.57 11.96 16.34
C CYS A 106 9.54 10.79 16.21
N HIS A 107 9.28 9.84 15.31
CA HIS A 107 10.23 8.77 15.00
C HIS A 107 11.46 9.21 14.19
N ILE A 108 11.43 10.45 13.66
CA ILE A 108 12.56 11.06 12.94
C ILE A 108 13.16 12.19 13.78
N ASP A 109 12.32 13.03 14.37
CA ASP A 109 12.68 14.18 15.16
C ASP A 109 11.66 14.37 16.29
N GLU A 110 12.09 14.09 17.50
CA GLU A 110 11.25 14.16 18.70
C GLU A 110 10.67 15.56 18.97
N LYS A 111 11.27 16.61 18.38
CA LYS A 111 10.79 17.99 18.49
C LYS A 111 9.65 18.32 17.54
N GLN A 112 9.36 17.44 16.58
CA GLN A 112 8.29 17.65 15.63
C GLN A 112 6.94 17.32 16.25
N ALA A 113 6.00 18.26 16.15
CA ALA A 113 4.62 18.00 16.54
C ALA A 113 3.99 16.96 15.59
N PHE A 114 3.15 16.09 16.15
CA PHE A 114 2.37 15.16 15.34
C PHE A 114 1.53 15.90 14.32
N THR A 115 1.61 15.45 13.06
CA THR A 115 0.75 15.93 11.97
C THR A 115 0.57 14.84 10.93
N PRO A 116 -0.67 14.59 10.46
CA PRO A 116 -0.94 13.64 9.39
C PRO A 116 -0.28 14.02 8.06
N ASP A 117 0.04 15.30 7.89
CA ASP A 117 0.75 15.83 6.72
C ASP A 117 2.18 16.23 7.07
N TYR A 118 2.91 15.32 7.66
CA TYR A 118 4.29 15.50 8.09
C TYR A 118 5.18 16.16 7.02
N ARG A 119 5.00 15.76 5.76
CA ARG A 119 5.78 16.31 4.64
C ARG A 119 5.29 17.66 4.14
N LYS A 120 4.18 18.18 4.70
CA LYS A 120 3.57 19.48 4.34
C LYS A 120 3.23 19.58 2.84
N TRP A 121 2.82 18.46 2.23
CA TRP A 121 2.43 18.42 0.82
C TRP A 121 0.95 18.70 0.58
N GLY A 122 0.23 19.11 1.62
CA GLY A 122 -1.20 19.35 1.59
C GLY A 122 -2.03 18.07 1.59
N GLY A 123 -3.32 18.20 1.77
CA GLY A 123 -4.24 17.07 1.88
C GLY A 123 -4.71 16.48 0.55
N GLY A 124 -4.34 17.06 -0.59
CA GLY A 124 -4.81 16.64 -1.91
C GLY A 124 -4.22 15.32 -2.41
N THR A 125 -4.85 14.75 -3.42
CA THR A 125 -4.26 13.67 -4.21
C THR A 125 -3.11 14.21 -5.03
N MET A 126 -1.98 13.50 -5.03
CA MET A 126 -0.85 13.84 -5.86
C MET A 126 -1.16 13.57 -7.33
N THR A 127 -0.41 14.23 -8.22
CA THR A 127 -0.56 14.10 -9.67
C THR A 127 -0.16 12.71 -10.18
N ALA A 128 -0.44 12.45 -11.46
CA ALA A 128 -0.22 11.16 -12.11
C ALA A 128 1.18 10.56 -11.86
N GLN A 129 2.22 11.38 -11.79
CA GLN A 129 3.58 10.91 -11.56
C GLN A 129 3.74 10.22 -10.21
N ASN A 130 3.21 10.77 -9.14
CA ASN A 130 3.29 10.21 -7.79
C ASN A 130 2.36 9.01 -7.64
N GLN A 131 1.17 9.07 -8.26
CA GLN A 131 0.19 7.97 -8.22
C GLN A 131 0.72 6.69 -8.89
N ARG A 132 1.58 6.79 -9.90
CA ARG A 132 2.22 5.63 -10.53
C ARG A 132 2.97 4.76 -9.52
N LEU A 133 3.64 5.35 -8.57
CA LEU A 133 4.40 4.62 -7.54
C LEU A 133 3.50 3.77 -6.63
N VAL A 134 2.23 4.15 -6.51
CA VAL A 134 1.24 3.40 -5.72
C VAL A 134 0.57 2.31 -6.56
N TYR A 135 0.16 2.63 -7.80
CA TYR A 135 -0.73 1.77 -8.59
C TYR A 135 -0.01 0.84 -9.57
N TRP A 136 1.17 1.19 -10.09
CA TRP A 136 1.92 0.30 -10.97
C TRP A 136 2.33 -1.03 -10.34
N PRO A 137 2.76 -1.09 -9.07
CA PRO A 137 3.02 -2.37 -8.43
C PRO A 137 1.81 -3.30 -8.42
N MET A 138 0.59 -2.77 -8.36
CA MET A 138 -0.65 -3.56 -8.41
C MET A 138 -0.81 -4.30 -9.74
N LEU A 139 -0.35 -3.72 -10.85
CA LEU A 139 -0.34 -4.39 -12.15
C LEU A 139 0.59 -5.60 -12.14
N LYS A 140 1.75 -5.48 -11.49
CA LYS A 140 2.73 -6.56 -11.39
C LYS A 140 2.29 -7.68 -10.45
N SER A 141 1.58 -7.33 -9.38
CA SER A 141 1.08 -8.30 -8.40
C SER A 141 -0.27 -8.92 -8.77
N GLY A 142 -0.91 -8.48 -9.87
CA GLY A 142 -2.24 -8.96 -10.27
C GLY A 142 -3.38 -8.45 -9.39
N ASP A 143 -3.16 -7.37 -8.64
CA ASP A 143 -4.14 -6.78 -7.71
C ASP A 143 -5.05 -5.77 -8.44
N PHE A 144 -5.62 -6.17 -9.58
CA PHE A 144 -6.42 -5.30 -10.45
C PHE A 144 -7.69 -4.78 -9.80
N ASP A 145 -8.25 -5.52 -8.86
CA ASP A 145 -9.43 -5.13 -8.09
C ASP A 145 -9.20 -3.92 -7.17
N MET A 146 -7.95 -3.53 -6.95
CA MET A 146 -7.59 -2.32 -6.21
C MET A 146 -7.56 -1.04 -7.07
N MET A 147 -7.47 -1.17 -8.38
CA MET A 147 -7.29 -0.05 -9.31
C MET A 147 -8.54 0.81 -9.56
N PRO A 148 -9.78 0.28 -9.43
CA PRO A 148 -10.99 1.06 -9.69
C PRO A 148 -11.10 2.34 -8.85
N SER A 149 -10.54 2.39 -7.64
CA SER A 149 -10.55 3.60 -6.81
C SER A 149 -9.87 4.79 -7.52
N GLN A 150 -8.77 4.56 -8.20
CA GLN A 150 -8.07 5.56 -9.00
C GLN A 150 -8.81 5.88 -10.30
N PHE A 151 -9.10 4.87 -11.11
CA PHE A 151 -9.70 5.09 -12.43
C PHE A 151 -11.07 5.74 -12.34
N ASN A 152 -11.93 5.25 -11.46
CA ASN A 152 -13.26 5.82 -11.28
C ASN A 152 -13.21 7.24 -10.71
N PHE A 153 -12.23 7.55 -9.87
CA PHE A 153 -12.04 8.91 -9.37
C PHE A 153 -11.73 9.89 -10.50
N TYR A 154 -10.74 9.60 -11.33
CA TYR A 154 -10.37 10.47 -12.43
C TYR A 154 -11.45 10.52 -13.51
N ASN A 155 -12.11 9.41 -13.80
CA ASN A 155 -13.24 9.40 -14.75
C ASN A 155 -14.40 10.30 -14.31
N ARG A 156 -14.72 10.32 -13.01
CA ARG A 156 -15.71 11.25 -12.46
C ARG A 156 -15.32 12.73 -12.60
N MET A 157 -14.02 13.00 -12.66
CA MET A 157 -13.49 14.36 -12.78
C MET A 157 -13.37 14.84 -14.23
N LEU A 158 -13.58 13.97 -15.22
CA LEU A 158 -13.36 14.28 -16.64
C LEU A 158 -14.10 15.55 -17.08
N LYS A 159 -15.40 15.63 -16.84
CA LYS A 159 -16.18 16.81 -17.22
C LYS A 159 -15.67 18.11 -16.60
N ASN A 160 -15.19 18.06 -15.37
CA ASN A 160 -14.61 19.23 -14.71
C ASN A 160 -13.25 19.60 -15.33
N ALA A 161 -12.45 18.62 -15.70
CA ALA A 161 -11.19 18.84 -16.39
C ALA A 161 -11.40 19.44 -17.78
N GLU A 162 -12.35 18.94 -18.56
CA GLU A 162 -12.77 19.46 -19.86
C GLU A 162 -13.23 20.92 -19.75
N LEU A 163 -14.12 21.22 -18.78
CA LEU A 163 -14.60 22.59 -18.55
C LEU A 163 -13.45 23.53 -18.19
N ARG A 164 -12.55 23.12 -17.31
CA ARG A 164 -11.38 23.94 -16.94
C ARG A 164 -10.47 24.18 -18.14
N SER A 165 -10.19 23.17 -18.94
CA SER A 165 -9.41 23.32 -20.16
C SER A 165 -10.07 24.27 -21.14
N HIS A 166 -11.38 24.15 -21.31
CA HIS A 166 -12.16 25.05 -22.18
C HIS A 166 -12.11 26.50 -21.68
N VAL A 167 -12.27 26.75 -20.37
CA VAL A 167 -12.32 28.11 -19.80
C VAL A 167 -10.95 28.77 -19.76
N TYR A 168 -9.91 28.03 -19.42
CA TYR A 168 -8.60 28.63 -19.14
C TYR A 168 -7.56 28.41 -20.25
N TRP A 169 -7.77 27.44 -21.16
CA TRP A 169 -6.77 26.99 -22.12
C TRP A 169 -7.30 26.86 -23.54
N LEU A 170 -8.36 27.60 -23.90
CA LEU A 170 -9.00 27.58 -25.21
C LEU A 170 -8.03 27.71 -26.40
N SER A 171 -6.92 28.40 -26.21
CA SER A 171 -5.90 28.59 -27.23
C SER A 171 -5.08 27.31 -27.57
N LEU A 172 -5.14 26.26 -26.72
CA LEU A 172 -4.39 25.02 -26.94
C LEU A 172 -5.22 23.94 -27.64
N ILE A 173 -6.52 24.15 -27.83
CA ILE A 173 -7.44 23.19 -28.48
C ILE A 173 -7.52 23.43 -30.00
N HIS A 174 -6.97 24.52 -30.50
CA HIS A 174 -6.95 24.89 -31.93
C HIS A 174 -5.60 24.61 -32.62
N ILE A 175 -4.83 23.62 -32.16
CA ILE A 175 -3.67 23.10 -32.88
C ILE A 175 -4.06 21.78 -33.55
#